data_4df5079cc4a7ae88a8d8ab17e4e3f54d
#
_entry.id   4df5079cc4a7ae88a8d8ab17e4e3f54d
#
_cell.length_a   1.000
_cell.length_b   1.000
_cell.length_c   1.000
_cell.angle_alpha   90.00
_cell.angle_beta   90.00
_cell.angle_gamma   90.00
#
_symmetry.space_group_name_H-M   'P 1'
#
loop_
_entity.id
_entity.type
_entity.pdbx_description
1 polymer ?
#
loop_
_entity_poly.entity_id
_entity_poly.type
_entity_poly.pdbx_seq_one_letter_code
_entity_poly.pdbx_strand_id
1 'polypeptide(L)'
;SCSPLMHENTFMKACESAGLNRYLYQMANIREHCSWVHKDKKQATEKAKWLVAAAVRRVYFNEPLETKKVKVNPATLIVGGGVAGIQAALEIAESGNEVYLVEKEPSIGGKMAVLDKTFPTLDCSACILTPKMVSVGQRKNIHLLSYSEVEDVSGSIGNFKIKVRRKPRFIDETKCTGCGLCYSSCPAVRIPQKRVIKIKDKVLKELN
;
A
#
# COMPACT_ATOMS: atom_id res chain seq x y z
N SER A 1 -9.37 22.16 22.25
CA SER A 1 -9.00 22.28 20.87
C SER A 1 -9.60 21.15 20.02
N CYS A 2 -9.37 21.21 18.71
CA CYS A 2 -9.91 20.29 17.74
C CYS A 2 -9.03 19.05 17.55
N SER A 3 -9.31 18.23 16.51
CA SER A 3 -8.54 17.04 16.17
C SER A 3 -7.07 17.34 15.92
N PRO A 4 -6.12 16.63 16.56
CA PRO A 4 -4.69 16.76 16.28
C PRO A 4 -4.37 16.52 14.81
N LEU A 5 -4.96 15.49 14.22
CA LEU A 5 -4.71 15.10 12.83
C LEU A 5 -4.93 16.24 11.81
N MET A 6 -5.92 17.12 12.08
CA MET A 6 -6.27 18.20 11.16
C MET A 6 -5.67 19.56 11.54
N HIS A 7 -5.45 19.83 12.82
CA HIS A 7 -5.18 21.20 13.29
C HIS A 7 -3.84 21.38 13.99
N GLU A 8 -3.15 20.31 14.36
CA GLU A 8 -1.87 20.38 15.06
C GLU A 8 -0.84 21.22 14.30
N ASN A 9 -0.66 20.95 13.02
CA ASN A 9 0.28 21.70 12.17
C ASN A 9 -0.03 23.19 12.10
N THR A 10 -1.30 23.58 12.14
CA THR A 10 -1.71 24.99 12.11
C THR A 10 -1.26 25.72 13.37
N PHE A 11 -1.47 25.08 14.54
CA PHE A 11 -1.04 25.66 15.81
C PHE A 11 0.48 25.66 15.99
N MET A 12 1.15 24.60 15.54
CA MET A 12 2.62 24.54 15.55
C MET A 12 3.23 25.65 14.69
N LYS A 13 2.66 25.95 13.52
CA LYS A 13 3.08 27.07 12.67
C LYS A 13 2.80 28.43 13.35
N ALA A 14 1.69 28.56 14.05
CA ALA A 14 1.40 29.79 14.81
C ALA A 14 2.41 30.00 15.93
N CYS A 15 2.81 28.97 16.67
CA CYS A 15 3.90 29.05 17.65
C CYS A 15 5.21 29.49 17.01
N GLU A 16 5.57 28.91 15.87
CA GLU A 16 6.78 29.25 15.13
C GLU A 16 6.77 30.70 14.66
N SER A 17 5.63 31.18 14.14
CA SER A 17 5.46 32.59 13.74
C SER A 17 5.56 33.55 14.92
N ALA A 18 5.27 33.11 16.14
CA ALA A 18 5.43 33.86 17.37
C ALA A 18 6.86 33.76 17.98
N GLY A 19 7.81 33.13 17.27
CA GLY A 19 9.19 32.98 17.73
C GLY A 19 9.42 31.83 18.72
N LEU A 20 8.44 30.96 18.92
CA LEU A 20 8.58 29.76 19.77
C LEU A 20 9.01 28.55 18.92
N ASN A 21 9.77 27.64 19.53
CA ASN A 21 10.05 26.38 18.88
C ASN A 21 8.75 25.60 18.67
N ARG A 22 8.46 25.19 17.43
CA ARG A 22 7.21 24.52 17.06
C ARG A 22 6.95 23.20 17.80
N TYR A 23 7.99 22.58 18.35
CA TYR A 23 7.88 21.31 19.10
C TYR A 23 7.62 21.51 20.59
N LEU A 24 7.73 22.75 21.09
CA LEU A 24 7.30 23.14 22.44
C LEU A 24 5.78 23.38 22.46
N TYR A 25 5.04 22.50 21.84
CA TYR A 25 3.60 22.57 21.70
C TYR A 25 2.95 21.24 22.11
N GLN A 26 1.83 21.33 22.80
CA GLN A 26 1.02 20.16 23.13
C GLN A 26 -0.47 20.50 22.99
N MET A 27 -1.18 19.73 22.18
CA MET A 27 -2.63 19.91 22.02
C MET A 27 -3.42 19.13 23.06
N ALA A 28 -4.36 19.79 23.72
CA ALA A 28 -5.40 19.13 24.49
C ALA A 28 -6.65 18.99 23.63
N ASN A 29 -6.96 17.78 23.20
CA ASN A 29 -8.14 17.50 22.38
C ASN A 29 -9.39 17.38 23.27
N ILE A 30 -10.02 18.51 23.56
CA ILE A 30 -11.25 18.57 24.37
C ILE A 30 -12.54 18.41 23.53
N ARG A 31 -12.41 18.37 22.21
CA ARG A 31 -13.55 18.14 21.31
C ARG A 31 -13.87 16.65 21.22
N GLU A 32 -12.96 15.87 20.67
CA GLU A 32 -13.19 14.45 20.42
C GLU A 32 -13.11 13.61 21.70
N HIS A 33 -12.16 13.91 22.58
CA HIS A 33 -11.96 13.15 23.81
C HIS A 33 -12.86 13.57 24.96
N CYS A 34 -13.60 14.69 24.84
CA CYS A 34 -14.42 15.21 25.90
C CYS A 34 -15.85 15.57 25.43
N SER A 35 -16.03 16.64 24.64
CA SER A 35 -17.36 17.17 24.36
C SER A 35 -18.21 16.22 23.49
N TRP A 36 -17.62 15.41 22.62
CA TRP A 36 -18.35 14.47 21.78
C TRP A 36 -18.78 13.20 22.50
N VAL A 37 -18.04 12.79 23.53
CA VAL A 37 -18.26 11.51 24.23
C VAL A 37 -19.00 11.65 25.56
N HIS A 38 -19.28 12.88 26.02
CA HIS A 38 -20.01 13.14 27.28
C HIS A 38 -21.26 13.93 27.02
N LYS A 39 -22.40 13.43 27.51
CA LYS A 39 -23.68 14.11 27.47
C LYS A 39 -23.84 15.07 28.69
N ASP A 40 -23.30 14.69 29.85
CA ASP A 40 -23.35 15.51 31.06
C ASP A 40 -22.26 16.60 31.04
N LYS A 41 -22.68 17.86 31.14
CA LYS A 41 -21.79 19.02 31.12
C LYS A 41 -20.81 19.07 32.31
N LYS A 42 -21.22 18.60 33.50
CA LYS A 42 -20.33 18.60 34.67
C LYS A 42 -19.18 17.62 34.49
N GLN A 43 -19.50 16.38 34.07
CA GLN A 43 -18.48 15.38 33.78
C GLN A 43 -17.56 15.80 32.62
N ALA A 44 -18.13 16.38 31.56
CA ALA A 44 -17.36 16.92 30.46
C ALA A 44 -16.39 18.02 30.92
N THR A 45 -16.84 18.93 31.76
CA THR A 45 -16.00 20.03 32.30
C THR A 45 -14.85 19.50 33.15
N GLU A 46 -15.12 18.56 34.05
CA GLU A 46 -14.05 17.94 34.86
C GLU A 46 -13.04 17.21 34.01
N LYS A 47 -13.50 16.43 33.05
CA LYS A 47 -12.58 15.75 32.11
C LYS A 47 -11.77 16.74 31.26
N ALA A 48 -12.36 17.83 30.80
CA ALA A 48 -11.65 18.87 30.06
C ALA A 48 -10.52 19.48 30.88
N LYS A 49 -10.79 19.80 32.20
CA LYS A 49 -9.75 20.27 33.12
C LYS A 49 -8.60 19.31 33.25
N TRP A 50 -8.88 18.00 33.37
CA TRP A 50 -7.84 16.96 33.43
C TRP A 50 -7.03 16.87 32.15
N LEU A 51 -7.68 16.92 30.98
CA LEU A 51 -7.00 16.87 29.69
C LEU A 51 -6.08 18.09 29.50
N VAL A 52 -6.54 19.28 29.88
CA VAL A 52 -5.71 20.49 29.79
C VAL A 52 -4.55 20.42 30.78
N ALA A 53 -4.81 20.04 32.04
CA ALA A 53 -3.76 19.89 33.04
C ALA A 53 -2.68 18.86 32.62
N ALA A 54 -3.10 17.75 32.05
CA ALA A 54 -2.19 16.74 31.51
C ALA A 54 -1.34 17.28 30.33
N ALA A 55 -1.94 18.04 29.43
CA ALA A 55 -1.24 18.67 28.32
C ALA A 55 -0.22 19.72 28.79
N VAL A 56 -0.61 20.57 29.77
CA VAL A 56 0.30 21.55 30.39
C VAL A 56 1.48 20.85 31.06
N ARG A 57 1.19 19.79 31.81
CA ARG A 57 2.23 19.03 32.50
C ARG A 57 3.19 18.33 31.50
N ARG A 58 2.67 17.85 30.39
CA ARG A 58 3.48 17.21 29.34
C ARG A 58 4.38 18.23 28.63
N VAL A 59 3.85 19.39 28.24
CA VAL A 59 4.64 20.41 27.52
C VAL A 59 5.82 20.94 28.34
N TYR A 60 5.69 20.91 29.66
CA TYR A 60 6.79 21.29 30.58
C TYR A 60 8.04 20.42 30.39
N PHE A 61 7.87 19.17 29.97
CA PHE A 61 8.97 18.22 29.73
C PHE A 61 9.36 18.12 28.24
N ASN A 62 8.72 18.91 27.37
CA ASN A 62 9.12 18.94 25.97
C ASN A 62 10.45 19.69 25.82
N GLU A 63 11.33 19.13 25.02
CA GLU A 63 12.59 19.76 24.63
C GLU A 63 12.46 20.42 23.26
N PRO A 64 13.15 21.55 23.02
CA PRO A 64 13.18 22.18 21.70
C PRO A 64 13.91 21.25 20.72
N LEU A 65 13.18 20.79 19.70
CA LEU A 65 13.74 19.95 18.65
C LEU A 65 14.16 20.81 17.45
N GLU A 66 15.24 20.39 16.82
CA GLU A 66 15.69 20.99 15.56
C GLU A 66 15.33 20.10 14.38
N THR A 67 14.89 20.71 13.29
CA THR A 67 14.63 19.98 12.05
C THR A 67 15.95 19.62 11.37
N LYS A 68 16.19 18.33 11.19
CA LYS A 68 17.34 17.85 10.43
C LYS A 68 16.94 17.64 8.97
N LYS A 69 17.73 18.21 8.05
CA LYS A 69 17.59 17.91 6.61
C LYS A 69 18.43 16.69 6.29
N VAL A 70 17.83 15.64 5.82
CA VAL A 70 18.53 14.44 5.35
C VAL A 70 18.35 14.30 3.85
N LYS A 71 19.41 13.83 3.17
CA LYS A 71 19.31 13.53 1.75
C LYS A 71 18.48 12.26 1.58
N VAL A 72 17.42 12.34 0.77
CA VAL A 72 16.49 11.23 0.52
C VAL A 72 16.72 10.71 -0.88
N ASN A 73 16.84 9.39 -1.04
CA ASN A 73 16.74 8.74 -2.34
C ASN A 73 15.25 8.69 -2.75
N PRO A 74 14.85 9.30 -3.88
CA PRO A 74 13.45 9.36 -4.28
C PRO A 74 12.91 8.03 -4.85
N ALA A 75 13.77 7.05 -5.10
CA ALA A 75 13.34 5.73 -5.57
C ALA A 75 12.39 5.08 -4.57
N THR A 76 11.28 4.55 -5.06
CA THR A 76 10.20 4.01 -4.21
C THR A 76 10.05 2.52 -4.41
N LEU A 77 10.01 1.76 -3.32
CA LEU A 77 9.62 0.37 -3.33
C LEU A 77 8.13 0.22 -3.04
N ILE A 78 7.45 -0.57 -3.87
CA ILE A 78 6.06 -0.98 -3.67
C ILE A 78 6.02 -2.50 -3.53
N VAL A 79 5.40 -2.98 -2.47
CA VAL A 79 5.27 -4.42 -2.19
C VAL A 79 3.83 -4.85 -2.42
N GLY A 80 3.64 -5.70 -3.43
CA GLY A 80 2.35 -6.21 -3.87
C GLY A 80 1.87 -5.58 -5.18
N GLY A 81 1.78 -6.41 -6.22
CA GLY A 81 1.33 -6.02 -7.57
C GLY A 81 -0.19 -6.15 -7.78
N GLY A 82 -1.00 -5.97 -6.75
CA GLY A 82 -2.46 -5.83 -6.88
C GLY A 82 -2.84 -4.46 -7.44
N VAL A 83 -4.14 -4.20 -7.64
CA VAL A 83 -4.64 -2.95 -8.23
C VAL A 83 -4.14 -1.70 -7.51
N ALA A 84 -4.05 -1.74 -6.18
CA ALA A 84 -3.53 -0.62 -5.39
C ALA A 84 -2.04 -0.37 -5.64
N GLY A 85 -1.22 -1.42 -5.63
CA GLY A 85 0.22 -1.31 -5.92
C GLY A 85 0.50 -0.89 -7.35
N ILE A 86 -0.27 -1.39 -8.32
CA ILE A 86 -0.21 -0.97 -9.72
C ILE A 86 -0.52 0.52 -9.86
N GLN A 87 -1.61 0.99 -9.24
CA GLN A 87 -1.98 2.40 -9.31
C GLN A 87 -0.94 3.29 -8.65
N ALA A 88 -0.46 2.92 -7.46
CA ALA A 88 0.61 3.66 -6.77
C ALA A 88 1.89 3.72 -7.61
N ALA A 89 2.26 2.61 -8.27
CA ALA A 89 3.42 2.57 -9.14
C ALA A 89 3.30 3.54 -10.34
N LEU A 90 2.12 3.57 -10.96
CA LEU A 90 1.86 4.47 -12.09
C LEU A 90 1.91 5.95 -11.68
N GLU A 91 1.28 6.32 -10.56
CA GLU A 91 1.25 7.70 -10.04
C GLU A 91 2.66 8.20 -9.66
N ILE A 92 3.43 7.36 -8.96
CA ILE A 92 4.79 7.73 -8.56
C ILE A 92 5.71 7.81 -9.78
N ALA A 93 5.57 6.89 -10.72
CA ALA A 93 6.35 6.90 -11.96
C ALA A 93 6.03 8.12 -12.84
N GLU A 94 4.79 8.62 -12.80
CA GLU A 94 4.39 9.83 -13.52
C GLU A 94 5.09 11.09 -13.00
N SER A 95 5.43 11.13 -11.71
CA SER A 95 6.25 12.21 -11.14
C SER A 95 7.74 12.12 -11.51
N GLY A 96 8.15 11.15 -12.32
CA GLY A 96 9.52 10.97 -12.80
C GLY A 96 10.44 10.19 -11.87
N ASN A 97 9.91 9.62 -10.79
CA ASN A 97 10.69 8.84 -9.85
C ASN A 97 10.82 7.37 -10.29
N GLU A 98 11.92 6.73 -9.89
CA GLU A 98 12.14 5.29 -10.07
C GLU A 98 11.25 4.49 -9.11
N VAL A 99 10.58 3.48 -9.62
CA VAL A 99 9.67 2.61 -8.87
C VAL A 99 10.10 1.15 -9.00
N TYR A 100 10.23 0.47 -7.88
CA TYR A 100 10.45 -0.97 -7.82
C TYR A 100 9.17 -1.64 -7.30
N LEU A 101 8.46 -2.35 -8.19
CA LEU A 101 7.23 -3.06 -7.85
C LEU A 101 7.53 -4.55 -7.64
N VAL A 102 7.46 -5.01 -6.40
CA VAL A 102 7.72 -6.41 -6.02
C VAL A 102 6.40 -7.16 -5.86
N GLU A 103 6.27 -8.29 -6.58
CA GLU A 103 5.11 -9.17 -6.50
C GLU A 103 5.54 -10.63 -6.26
N LYS A 104 4.94 -11.28 -5.28
CA LYS A 104 5.26 -12.67 -4.91
C LYS A 104 4.74 -13.71 -5.92
N GLU A 105 3.65 -13.38 -6.59
CA GLU A 105 3.05 -14.23 -7.61
C GLU A 105 3.78 -14.04 -8.96
N PRO A 106 3.69 -15.00 -9.88
CA PRO A 106 4.31 -14.90 -11.20
C PRO A 106 3.79 -13.74 -12.05
N SER A 107 2.59 -13.24 -11.77
CA SER A 107 1.93 -12.15 -12.48
C SER A 107 1.40 -11.10 -11.52
N ILE A 108 1.32 -9.85 -11.97
CA ILE A 108 0.63 -8.77 -11.27
C ILE A 108 -0.89 -8.84 -11.51
N GLY A 109 -1.66 -8.04 -10.77
CA GLY A 109 -3.13 -7.95 -10.86
C GLY A 109 -3.83 -8.38 -9.58
N GLY A 110 -3.21 -9.26 -8.80
CA GLY A 110 -3.72 -9.71 -7.50
C GLY A 110 -5.13 -10.29 -7.58
N LYS A 111 -5.95 -10.02 -6.56
CA LYS A 111 -7.33 -10.54 -6.50
C LYS A 111 -8.22 -9.99 -7.61
N MET A 112 -7.98 -8.77 -8.09
CA MET A 112 -8.78 -8.18 -9.15
C MET A 112 -8.67 -8.94 -10.48
N ALA A 113 -7.54 -9.61 -10.72
CA ALA A 113 -7.34 -10.43 -11.91
C ALA A 113 -8.23 -11.68 -11.98
N VAL A 114 -8.78 -12.13 -10.83
CA VAL A 114 -9.66 -13.32 -10.75
C VAL A 114 -11.14 -12.97 -10.57
N LEU A 115 -11.49 -11.69 -10.53
CA LEU A 115 -12.86 -11.22 -10.47
C LEU A 115 -13.43 -11.02 -11.87
N ASP A 116 -14.71 -11.35 -12.05
CA ASP A 116 -15.45 -10.99 -13.27
C ASP A 116 -15.81 -9.50 -13.24
N LYS A 117 -16.41 -9.04 -12.15
CA LYS A 117 -16.89 -7.67 -11.97
C LYS A 117 -16.44 -7.06 -10.65
N THR A 118 -16.35 -5.73 -10.61
CA THR A 118 -16.05 -4.96 -9.41
C THR A 118 -17.31 -4.43 -8.75
N PHE A 119 -17.37 -4.51 -7.43
CA PHE A 119 -18.43 -3.88 -6.64
C PHE A 119 -18.06 -2.42 -6.35
N PRO A 120 -19.01 -1.46 -6.27
CA PRO A 120 -20.48 -1.60 -6.43
C PRO A 120 -20.99 -1.39 -7.85
N THR A 121 -20.16 -0.91 -8.76
CA THR A 121 -20.56 -0.47 -10.11
C THR A 121 -20.79 -1.61 -11.08
N LEU A 122 -20.34 -2.82 -10.74
CA LEU A 122 -20.40 -4.02 -11.57
C LEU A 122 -19.65 -3.87 -12.91
N ASP A 123 -18.63 -3.04 -12.93
CA ASP A 123 -17.76 -2.88 -14.08
C ASP A 123 -16.92 -4.14 -14.33
N CYS A 124 -16.54 -4.34 -15.58
CA CYS A 124 -15.67 -5.42 -15.98
C CYS A 124 -14.27 -5.27 -15.34
N SER A 125 -13.91 -6.19 -14.48
CA SER A 125 -12.65 -6.17 -13.74
C SER A 125 -11.42 -6.18 -14.65
N ALA A 126 -11.41 -7.08 -15.64
CA ALA A 126 -10.32 -7.19 -16.62
C ALA A 126 -10.18 -5.92 -17.47
N CYS A 127 -11.31 -5.29 -17.83
CA CYS A 127 -11.31 -4.08 -18.66
C CYS A 127 -10.65 -2.88 -17.95
N ILE A 128 -10.76 -2.82 -16.62
CA ILE A 128 -10.11 -1.78 -15.80
C ILE A 128 -8.65 -2.14 -15.51
N LEU A 129 -8.39 -3.40 -15.19
CA LEU A 129 -7.08 -3.84 -14.70
C LEU A 129 -6.05 -3.97 -15.84
N THR A 130 -6.42 -4.58 -16.96
CA THR A 130 -5.50 -4.90 -18.06
C THR A 130 -4.74 -3.68 -18.60
N PRO A 131 -5.41 -2.53 -18.90
CA PRO A 131 -4.68 -1.33 -19.36
C PRO A 131 -3.63 -0.85 -18.36
N LYS A 132 -3.92 -0.93 -17.06
CA LYS A 132 -3.00 -0.54 -16.00
C LYS A 132 -1.79 -1.48 -15.90
N MET A 133 -2.01 -2.79 -16.02
CA MET A 133 -0.94 -3.78 -16.05
C MET A 133 -0.01 -3.56 -17.27
N VAL A 134 -0.59 -3.29 -18.43
CA VAL A 134 0.18 -2.97 -19.66
C VAL A 134 0.99 -1.69 -19.46
N SER A 135 0.39 -0.66 -18.88
CA SER A 135 1.08 0.61 -18.58
C SER A 135 2.28 0.41 -17.65
N VAL A 136 2.15 -0.44 -16.63
CA VAL A 136 3.28 -0.80 -15.75
C VAL A 136 4.43 -1.43 -16.54
N GLY A 137 4.11 -2.36 -17.45
CA GLY A 137 5.14 -3.05 -18.27
C GLY A 137 5.80 -2.14 -19.31
N GLN A 138 5.16 -1.06 -19.73
CA GLN A 138 5.66 -0.14 -20.75
C GLN A 138 6.46 1.04 -20.18
N ARG A 139 6.28 1.38 -18.90
CA ARG A 139 7.00 2.51 -18.28
C ARG A 139 8.43 2.13 -17.92
N LYS A 140 9.39 2.88 -18.44
CA LYS A 140 10.83 2.61 -18.28
C LYS A 140 11.33 2.79 -16.85
N ASN A 141 10.69 3.68 -16.08
CA ASN A 141 11.01 3.96 -14.69
C ASN A 141 10.23 3.08 -13.68
N ILE A 142 9.53 2.04 -14.16
CA ILE A 142 8.95 1.01 -13.29
C ILE A 142 9.71 -0.29 -13.49
N HIS A 143 10.41 -0.73 -12.44
CA HIS A 143 11.11 -2.01 -12.40
C HIS A 143 10.19 -3.06 -11.79
N LEU A 144 9.57 -3.87 -12.64
CA LEU A 144 8.70 -4.94 -12.20
C LEU A 144 9.51 -6.18 -11.78
N LEU A 145 9.41 -6.53 -10.50
CA LEU A 145 10.02 -7.71 -9.90
C LEU A 145 8.92 -8.70 -9.51
N SER A 146 8.34 -9.36 -10.52
CA SER A 146 7.36 -10.43 -10.30
C SER A 146 8.08 -11.72 -9.86
N TYR A 147 7.33 -12.62 -9.18
CA TYR A 147 7.82 -13.85 -8.58
C TYR A 147 8.98 -13.60 -7.60
N SER A 148 8.85 -12.53 -6.82
CA SER A 148 9.88 -12.02 -5.92
C SER A 148 9.30 -11.63 -4.56
N GLU A 149 10.09 -11.76 -3.52
CA GLU A 149 9.69 -11.46 -2.14
C GLU A 149 10.75 -10.58 -1.46
N VAL A 150 10.31 -9.63 -0.65
CA VAL A 150 11.21 -8.85 0.21
C VAL A 150 11.63 -9.73 1.38
N GLU A 151 12.94 -9.92 1.54
CA GLU A 151 13.51 -10.71 2.64
C GLU A 151 13.93 -9.85 3.83
N ASP A 152 14.51 -8.69 3.55
CA ASP A 152 15.05 -7.83 4.59
C ASP A 152 14.96 -6.37 4.20
N VAL A 153 14.78 -5.52 5.21
CA VAL A 153 14.76 -4.06 5.07
C VAL A 153 15.62 -3.47 6.17
N SER A 154 16.69 -2.79 5.79
CA SER A 154 17.63 -2.16 6.71
C SER A 154 17.89 -0.71 6.31
N GLY A 155 18.61 0.04 7.14
CA GLY A 155 18.94 1.44 6.90
C GLY A 155 18.11 2.43 7.71
N SER A 156 17.94 3.63 7.19
CA SER A 156 17.24 4.73 7.87
C SER A 156 16.36 5.50 6.89
N ILE A 157 15.50 6.37 7.41
CA ILE A 157 14.60 7.22 6.61
C ILE A 157 15.40 7.95 5.53
N GLY A 158 14.99 7.75 4.28
CA GLY A 158 15.63 8.32 3.09
C GLY A 158 16.75 7.47 2.48
N ASN A 159 17.24 6.43 3.18
CA ASN A 159 18.32 5.55 2.71
C ASN A 159 18.10 4.11 3.16
N PHE A 160 16.98 3.52 2.72
CA PHE A 160 16.71 2.11 2.97
C PHE A 160 17.51 1.21 2.02
N LYS A 161 17.99 0.10 2.55
CA LYS A 161 18.54 -1.02 1.77
C LYS A 161 17.57 -2.18 1.87
N ILE A 162 17.08 -2.64 0.71
CA ILE A 162 16.09 -3.68 0.63
C ILE A 162 16.69 -4.89 -0.06
N LYS A 163 16.58 -6.06 0.58
CA LYS A 163 16.98 -7.33 0.01
C LYS A 163 15.75 -8.01 -0.58
N VAL A 164 15.78 -8.24 -1.88
CA VAL A 164 14.69 -8.90 -2.61
C VAL A 164 15.18 -10.24 -3.10
N ARG A 165 14.47 -11.32 -2.73
CA ARG A 165 14.69 -12.65 -3.27
C ARG A 165 13.83 -12.85 -4.51
N ARG A 166 14.49 -13.07 -5.66
CA ARG A 166 13.82 -13.46 -6.89
C ARG A 166 13.76 -14.98 -6.98
N LYS A 167 12.56 -15.53 -7.07
CA LYS A 167 12.36 -16.97 -7.25
C LYS A 167 12.80 -17.39 -8.65
N PRO A 168 13.41 -18.58 -8.81
CA PRO A 168 13.88 -19.03 -10.13
C PRO A 168 12.71 -19.25 -11.09
N ARG A 169 12.86 -18.73 -12.31
CA ARG A 169 12.00 -19.06 -13.43
C ARG A 169 12.79 -19.97 -14.37
N PHE A 170 12.28 -21.15 -14.62
CA PHE A 170 12.96 -22.15 -15.43
C PHE A 170 12.80 -21.94 -16.94
N ILE A 171 12.05 -20.92 -17.32
CA ILE A 171 11.82 -20.49 -18.70
C ILE A 171 12.37 -19.07 -18.87
N ASP A 172 13.13 -18.84 -19.91
CA ASP A 172 13.61 -17.50 -20.28
C ASP A 172 12.44 -16.66 -20.81
N GLU A 173 12.03 -15.67 -20.00
CA GLU A 173 10.88 -14.81 -20.30
C GLU A 173 11.08 -13.95 -21.55
N THR A 174 12.33 -13.64 -21.91
CA THR A 174 12.63 -12.83 -23.09
C THR A 174 12.46 -13.62 -24.40
N LYS A 175 12.51 -14.95 -24.30
CA LYS A 175 12.36 -15.88 -25.43
C LYS A 175 11.01 -16.60 -25.46
N CYS A 176 10.26 -16.50 -24.35
CA CYS A 176 8.98 -17.19 -24.20
C CYS A 176 7.89 -16.55 -25.06
N THR A 177 7.36 -17.30 -26.01
CA THR A 177 6.23 -16.87 -26.86
C THR A 177 4.87 -17.36 -26.35
N GLY A 178 4.83 -18.07 -25.21
CA GLY A 178 3.60 -18.65 -24.69
C GLY A 178 3.09 -19.86 -25.46
N CYS A 179 3.92 -20.51 -26.29
CA CYS A 179 3.49 -21.60 -27.15
C CYS A 179 3.08 -22.90 -26.44
N GLY A 180 3.34 -23.05 -25.15
CA GLY A 180 2.93 -24.20 -24.34
C GLY A 180 3.80 -25.46 -24.49
N LEU A 181 4.82 -25.50 -25.32
CA LEU A 181 5.67 -26.68 -25.54
C LEU A 181 6.32 -27.17 -24.22
N CYS A 182 6.81 -26.28 -23.39
CA CYS A 182 7.36 -26.62 -22.07
C CYS A 182 6.34 -27.27 -21.16
N TYR A 183 5.07 -26.85 -21.24
CA TYR A 183 3.98 -27.38 -20.45
C TYR A 183 3.56 -28.77 -20.94
N SER A 184 3.39 -28.94 -22.24
CA SER A 184 2.99 -30.24 -22.86
C SER A 184 4.04 -31.33 -22.68
N SER A 185 5.32 -30.98 -22.57
CA SER A 185 6.44 -31.91 -22.37
C SER A 185 6.78 -32.16 -20.90
N CYS A 186 6.14 -31.41 -19.94
CA CYS A 186 6.49 -31.51 -18.53
C CYS A 186 5.88 -32.77 -17.87
N PRO A 187 6.69 -33.69 -17.32
CA PRO A 187 6.17 -34.91 -16.70
C PRO A 187 5.40 -34.64 -15.40
N ALA A 188 5.57 -33.47 -14.77
CA ALA A 188 4.84 -33.07 -13.57
C ALA A 188 3.43 -32.56 -13.87
N VAL A 189 3.11 -32.25 -15.10
CA VAL A 189 1.79 -31.76 -15.50
C VAL A 189 0.89 -32.97 -15.79
N ARG A 190 -0.10 -33.19 -14.94
CA ARG A 190 -1.15 -34.17 -15.17
C ARG A 190 -2.38 -33.46 -15.72
N ILE A 191 -2.59 -33.56 -17.02
CA ILE A 191 -3.83 -33.09 -17.66
C ILE A 191 -4.86 -34.20 -17.52
N PRO A 192 -6.02 -33.97 -16.88
CA PRO A 192 -7.10 -34.95 -16.84
C PRO A 192 -7.55 -35.24 -18.27
N GLN A 193 -7.41 -36.50 -18.72
CA GLN A 193 -7.83 -36.89 -20.06
C GLN A 193 -9.34 -36.85 -20.27
N LYS A 194 -10.11 -36.86 -19.17
CA LYS A 194 -11.58 -36.83 -19.22
C LYS A 194 -12.15 -36.00 -18.07
N ARG A 195 -13.01 -35.05 -18.37
CA ARG A 195 -13.85 -34.32 -17.41
C ARG A 195 -15.30 -34.76 -17.59
N VAL A 196 -15.90 -35.32 -16.51
CA VAL A 196 -17.33 -35.59 -16.46
C VAL A 196 -17.98 -34.47 -15.68
N ILE A 197 -18.84 -33.71 -16.31
CA ILE A 197 -19.64 -32.66 -15.64
C ILE A 197 -21.02 -33.18 -15.37
N LYS A 198 -21.38 -33.28 -14.07
CA LYS A 198 -22.75 -33.59 -13.63
C LYS A 198 -23.53 -32.32 -13.39
N ILE A 199 -24.61 -32.12 -14.10
CA ILE A 199 -25.55 -31.01 -13.86
C ILE A 199 -26.94 -31.61 -13.72
N LYS A 200 -27.57 -31.42 -12.55
CA LYS A 200 -28.94 -31.92 -12.24
C LYS A 200 -29.16 -33.37 -12.64
N ASP A 201 -28.33 -34.27 -12.10
CA ASP A 201 -28.36 -35.72 -12.32
C ASP A 201 -28.21 -36.21 -13.77
N LYS A 202 -27.87 -35.31 -14.71
CA LYS A 202 -27.49 -35.66 -16.06
C LYS A 202 -26.00 -35.62 -16.22
N VAL A 203 -25.42 -36.70 -16.69
CA VAL A 203 -24.03 -36.76 -17.12
C VAL A 203 -23.93 -36.11 -18.49
N LEU A 204 -23.34 -34.88 -18.56
CA LEU A 204 -22.98 -34.30 -19.83
C LEU A 204 -21.59 -34.82 -20.23
N LYS A 205 -21.54 -35.33 -21.44
CA LYS A 205 -20.31 -35.89 -22.02
C LYS A 205 -19.18 -34.85 -22.10
N GLU A 206 -18.05 -35.38 -21.84
CA GLU A 206 -16.69 -34.94 -21.95
C GLU A 206 -16.44 -33.76 -22.90
N LEU A 207 -15.79 -32.74 -22.35
CA LEU A 207 -15.02 -31.80 -23.13
C LEU A 207 -13.57 -32.31 -23.15
N ASN A 208 -13.10 -32.75 -24.30
CA ASN A 208 -11.68 -32.99 -24.56
C ASN A 208 -10.90 -31.68 -24.41
#